data_68e31a996009a134ec0f91af0d503585
#
_entry.id   68e31a996009a134ec0f91af0d503585
#
_cell.length_a   1.000
_cell.length_b   1.000
_cell.length_c   1.000
_cell.angle_alpha   90.00
_cell.angle_beta   90.00
_cell.angle_gamma   90.00
#
_symmetry.space_group_name_H-M   'P 1'
#
loop_
_entity.id
_entity.type
_entity.pdbx_description
1 polymer ?
#
loop_
_entity_poly.entity_id
_entity_poly.type
_entity_poly.pdbx_seq_one_letter_code
_entity_poly.pdbx_strand_id
1 'polypeptide(L)'
;PNNLLLKYLADKSIANKWKKLILGKNMNSNFLDDFIKQSQTNNLKTKDLYPENLFDLKVKVSFGMGTPAVRPWVSILGPGMSTSNGYYPVFLYYKKDNILDLCYGRSETSSYPHPWSLGVEKNFSNLPPNKDRDSSWIFKSYKPKIIENEVKYYSDDREISSVELLSDLS
;
A
#
# COMPACT_ATOMS: atom_id res chain seq x y z
N PRO A 1 -1.67 13.83 21.61
CA PRO A 1 -2.07 12.47 21.38
C PRO A 1 -1.93 12.18 19.91
N ASN A 2 -1.07 11.66 19.57
CA ASN A 2 -0.39 10.59 18.90
C ASN A 2 -0.76 10.40 17.43
N ASN A 3 -0.11 11.19 16.65
CA ASN A 3 0.16 11.00 15.25
C ASN A 3 1.05 9.73 15.05
N LEU A 4 0.55 8.55 15.58
CA LEU A 4 1.36 7.34 15.65
C LEU A 4 1.74 6.84 14.26
N LEU A 5 0.84 6.90 13.28
CA LEU A 5 1.12 6.42 11.95
C LEU A 5 2.05 7.36 11.19
N LEU A 6 1.80 8.69 11.23
CA LEU A 6 2.71 9.66 10.61
C LEU A 6 4.04 9.76 11.36
N LYS A 7 4.04 9.60 12.70
CA LYS A 7 5.25 9.48 13.49
C LYS A 7 5.98 8.17 13.21
N TYR A 8 5.25 7.09 12.98
CA TYR A 8 5.78 5.80 12.54
C TYR A 8 6.35 5.90 11.12
N LEU A 9 5.68 6.60 10.22
CA LEU A 9 6.13 6.79 8.84
C LEU A 9 7.21 7.87 8.71
N ALA A 10 7.28 8.84 9.63
CA ALA A 10 8.26 9.93 9.62
C ALA A 10 9.51 9.64 10.46
N ASP A 11 9.55 8.56 11.23
CA ASP A 11 10.71 8.20 12.03
C ASP A 11 11.78 7.54 11.16
N LYS A 12 12.85 8.30 10.87
CA LYS A 12 14.02 7.81 10.12
C LYS A 12 14.67 6.57 10.74
N SER A 13 14.47 6.30 12.04
CA SER A 13 14.95 5.09 12.71
C SER A 13 14.17 3.86 12.23
N ILE A 14 12.88 4.04 11.96
CA ILE A 14 12.01 3.01 11.40
C ILE A 14 12.38 2.76 9.93
N ALA A 15 12.55 3.82 9.13
CA ALA A 15 13.01 3.69 7.75
C ALA A 15 14.36 2.93 7.65
N ASN A 16 15.31 3.21 8.56
CA ASN A 16 16.58 2.49 8.66
C ASN A 16 16.40 1.05 9.16
N LYS A 17 15.48 0.80 10.08
CA LYS A 17 15.11 -0.55 10.54
C LYS A 17 14.45 -1.35 9.41
N TRP A 18 13.64 -0.69 8.58
CA TRP A 18 13.06 -1.25 7.37
C TRP A 18 14.14 -1.66 6.38
N LYS A 19 15.04 -0.75 6.07
CA LYS A 19 16.15 -0.99 5.15
C LYS A 19 17.04 -2.15 5.61
N LYS A 20 17.32 -2.22 6.91
CA LYS A 20 18.14 -3.29 7.51
C LYS A 20 17.43 -4.64 7.58
N LEU A 21 16.11 -4.66 7.80
CA LEU A 21 15.28 -5.88 7.83
C LEU A 21 15.02 -6.43 6.42
N ILE A 22 14.79 -5.56 5.44
CA ILE A 22 14.60 -5.95 4.04
C ILE A 22 15.91 -6.47 3.46
N LEU A 23 17.06 -5.86 3.80
CA LEU A 23 18.38 -6.29 3.37
C LEU A 23 18.94 -7.49 4.14
N GLY A 24 18.47 -7.72 5.38
CA GLY A 24 19.02 -8.73 6.30
C GLY A 24 18.21 -10.01 6.44
N LYS A 25 16.99 -10.07 5.97
CA LYS A 25 16.20 -11.30 5.86
C LYS A 25 15.92 -11.58 4.39
N ASN A 26 16.30 -12.79 3.96
CA ASN A 26 15.71 -13.45 2.80
C ASN A 26 14.17 -13.46 2.99
N MET A 27 13.50 -12.34 2.78
CA MET A 27 12.09 -12.36 2.48
C MET A 27 11.99 -12.96 1.07
N ASN A 28 11.97 -14.31 1.04
CA ASN A 28 11.59 -15.05 -0.13
C ASN A 28 10.20 -14.60 -0.54
N SER A 29 10.12 -13.92 -1.62
CA SER A 29 9.02 -13.26 -2.29
C SER A 29 8.69 -11.87 -1.75
N ASN A 30 8.84 -10.93 -2.62
CA ASN A 30 8.22 -9.65 -2.50
C ASN A 30 6.71 -9.86 -2.60
N PHE A 31 5.99 -9.75 -1.50
CA PHE A 31 4.53 -9.97 -1.47
C PHE A 31 3.78 -9.08 -2.48
N LEU A 32 4.36 -7.95 -2.90
CA LEU A 32 3.82 -7.12 -3.97
C LEU A 32 3.95 -7.79 -5.35
N ASP A 33 5.00 -8.56 -5.59
CA ASP A 33 5.15 -9.32 -6.83
C ASP A 33 4.07 -10.40 -6.93
N ASP A 34 3.83 -11.11 -5.81
CA ASP A 34 2.75 -12.10 -5.72
C ASP A 34 1.39 -11.43 -5.89
N PHE A 35 1.20 -10.24 -5.29
CA PHE A 35 0.00 -9.45 -5.46
C PHE A 35 -0.24 -9.03 -6.93
N ILE A 36 0.78 -8.53 -7.63
CA ILE A 36 0.65 -8.18 -9.05
C ILE A 36 0.35 -9.41 -9.90
N LYS A 37 1.07 -10.52 -9.69
CA LYS A 37 0.84 -11.78 -10.41
C LYS A 37 -0.57 -12.32 -10.18
N GLN A 38 -0.99 -12.41 -8.92
CA GLN A 38 -2.33 -12.89 -8.57
C GLN A 38 -3.43 -11.97 -9.10
N SER A 39 -3.19 -10.67 -9.17
CA SER A 39 -4.13 -9.70 -9.76
C SER A 39 -4.49 -10.00 -11.22
N GLN A 40 -3.63 -10.70 -11.95
CA GLN A 40 -3.89 -11.13 -13.35
C GLN A 40 -4.74 -12.39 -13.43
N THR A 41 -5.09 -12.98 -12.31
CA THR A 41 -5.87 -14.24 -12.24
C THR A 41 -7.26 -13.97 -11.67
N ASN A 42 -8.10 -15.02 -11.65
CA ASN A 42 -9.40 -15.00 -10.95
C ASN A 42 -9.31 -15.56 -9.52
N ASN A 43 -8.11 -15.80 -9.00
CA ASN A 43 -7.91 -16.28 -7.63
C ASN A 43 -8.12 -15.14 -6.63
N LEU A 44 -9.16 -15.27 -5.79
CA LEU A 44 -9.48 -14.27 -4.76
C LEU A 44 -8.95 -14.65 -3.36
N LYS A 45 -8.31 -15.80 -3.21
CA LYS A 45 -7.81 -16.29 -1.93
C LYS A 45 -6.62 -15.44 -1.46
N THR A 46 -6.66 -15.01 -0.20
CA THR A 46 -5.58 -14.25 0.42
C THR A 46 -5.01 -14.93 1.66
N LYS A 47 -5.79 -15.86 2.26
CA LYS A 47 -5.39 -16.57 3.47
C LYS A 47 -4.11 -17.39 3.20
N ASP A 48 -3.15 -17.27 4.09
CA ASP A 48 -1.85 -17.96 4.07
C ASP A 48 -0.95 -17.65 2.86
N LEU A 49 -1.37 -16.71 1.99
CA LEU A 49 -0.60 -16.29 0.80
C LEU A 49 0.14 -14.97 0.99
N TYR A 50 -0.28 -14.17 1.96
CA TYR A 50 0.27 -12.84 2.23
C TYR A 50 0.67 -12.71 3.70
N PRO A 51 1.68 -11.88 4.01
CA PRO A 51 2.03 -11.62 5.39
C PRO A 51 0.84 -10.98 6.12
N GLU A 52 0.54 -11.43 7.33
CA GLU A 52 -0.47 -10.78 8.17
C GLU A 52 -0.01 -9.42 8.67
N ASN A 53 1.29 -9.29 8.89
CA ASN A 53 1.91 -8.07 9.38
C ASN A 53 3.19 -7.76 8.59
N LEU A 54 3.40 -6.49 8.38
CA LEU A 54 4.62 -5.92 7.88
C LEU A 54 5.20 -5.04 9.00
N PHE A 55 6.23 -5.52 9.71
CA PHE A 55 6.66 -5.01 11.01
C PHE A 55 5.51 -5.12 12.02
N ASP A 56 5.18 -4.02 12.68
CA ASP A 56 4.07 -3.95 13.66
C ASP A 56 2.75 -3.47 13.01
N LEU A 57 2.71 -3.36 11.68
CA LEU A 57 1.56 -2.88 10.92
C LEU A 57 0.83 -4.06 10.27
N LYS A 58 -0.48 -4.07 10.38
CA LYS A 58 -1.31 -5.13 9.81
C LYS A 58 -1.44 -4.96 8.29
N VAL A 59 -1.22 -6.05 7.56
CA VAL A 59 -1.43 -6.09 6.11
C VAL A 59 -2.81 -6.66 5.80
N LYS A 60 -3.51 -6.00 4.89
CA LYS A 60 -4.76 -6.49 4.32
C LYS A 60 -4.69 -6.45 2.81
N VAL A 61 -5.04 -7.58 2.18
CA VAL A 61 -5.05 -7.73 0.73
C VAL A 61 -6.46 -8.08 0.27
N SER A 62 -6.88 -7.54 -0.85
CA SER A 62 -8.17 -7.88 -1.45
C SER A 62 -8.08 -7.91 -2.97
N PHE A 63 -8.63 -8.98 -3.52
CA PHE A 63 -8.84 -9.18 -4.98
C PHE A 63 -10.31 -9.13 -5.36
N GLY A 64 -11.19 -8.76 -4.42
CA GLY A 64 -12.64 -8.71 -4.57
C GLY A 64 -13.39 -9.62 -3.62
N MET A 65 -14.71 -9.55 -3.63
CA MET A 65 -15.63 -10.41 -2.87
C MET A 65 -16.56 -11.12 -3.83
N GLY A 66 -16.35 -12.43 -4.01
CA GLY A 66 -17.15 -13.26 -4.95
C GLY A 66 -16.83 -13.02 -6.42
N THR A 67 -16.48 -11.82 -6.82
CA THR A 67 -16.02 -11.48 -8.17
C THR A 67 -14.68 -10.74 -8.10
N PRO A 68 -13.81 -10.94 -9.13
CA PRO A 68 -12.54 -10.23 -9.19
C PRO A 68 -12.71 -8.71 -9.19
N ALA A 69 -11.99 -8.04 -8.31
CA ALA A 69 -11.98 -6.58 -8.26
C ALA A 69 -11.36 -5.99 -9.54
N VAL A 70 -11.94 -4.91 -10.03
CA VAL A 70 -11.32 -4.10 -11.09
C VAL A 70 -10.03 -3.47 -10.60
N ARG A 71 -9.99 -3.14 -9.31
CA ARG A 71 -8.87 -2.53 -8.60
C ARG A 71 -8.57 -3.32 -7.33
N PRO A 72 -7.78 -4.40 -7.40
CA PRO A 72 -7.27 -5.06 -6.20
C PRO A 72 -6.37 -4.12 -5.40
N TRP A 73 -6.27 -4.37 -4.10
CA TRP A 73 -5.54 -3.47 -3.22
C TRP A 73 -4.83 -4.18 -2.07
N VAL A 74 -3.79 -3.50 -1.54
CA VAL A 74 -3.06 -3.86 -0.33
C VAL A 74 -3.06 -2.66 0.60
N SER A 75 -3.63 -2.79 1.79
CA SER A 75 -3.63 -1.75 2.83
C SER A 75 -2.67 -2.10 3.96
N ILE A 76 -1.97 -1.09 4.45
CA ILE A 76 -1.05 -1.18 5.60
C ILE A 76 -1.67 -0.41 6.74
N LEU A 77 -2.12 -1.13 7.78
CA LEU A 77 -2.96 -0.60 8.85
C LEU A 77 -2.18 -0.45 10.13
N GLY A 78 -2.24 0.73 10.72
CA GLY A 78 -1.69 1.00 12.05
C GLY A 78 -2.51 0.40 13.19
N PRO A 79 -2.00 0.43 14.42
CA PRO A 79 -2.70 -0.05 15.59
C PRO A 79 -4.09 0.59 15.74
N GLY A 80 -5.11 -0.24 15.98
CA GLY A 80 -6.50 0.20 16.14
C GLY A 80 -7.21 0.61 14.85
N MET A 81 -6.54 0.51 13.68
CA MET A 81 -7.12 0.84 12.38
C MET A 81 -7.68 -0.39 11.67
N SER A 82 -8.64 -0.15 10.81
CA SER A 82 -9.18 -1.14 9.87
C SER A 82 -9.45 -0.47 8.53
N THR A 83 -9.70 -1.25 7.49
CA THR A 83 -10.08 -0.71 6.17
C THR A 83 -11.40 0.05 6.18
N SER A 84 -12.24 -0.16 7.20
CA SER A 84 -13.50 0.55 7.42
C SER A 84 -13.38 1.71 8.41
N ASN A 85 -12.22 1.90 9.04
CA ASN A 85 -12.03 2.93 10.07
C ASN A 85 -10.56 3.35 10.16
N GLY A 86 -10.22 4.55 9.67
CA GLY A 86 -8.90 5.15 9.79
C GLY A 86 -8.35 5.74 8.50
N TYR A 87 -7.09 6.16 8.60
CA TYR A 87 -6.25 6.63 7.50
C TYR A 87 -5.06 5.69 7.37
N TYR A 88 -4.76 5.23 6.19
CA TYR A 88 -3.72 4.24 5.98
C TYR A 88 -3.12 4.33 4.57
N PRO A 89 -1.85 3.96 4.41
CA PRO A 89 -1.28 3.72 3.09
C PRO A 89 -1.99 2.54 2.41
N VAL A 90 -2.28 2.69 1.12
CA VAL A 90 -2.87 1.64 0.31
C VAL A 90 -2.25 1.61 -1.07
N PHE A 91 -1.87 0.42 -1.52
CA PHE A 91 -1.55 0.17 -2.91
C PHE A 91 -2.84 -0.18 -3.66
N LEU A 92 -3.15 0.57 -4.71
CA LEU A 92 -4.28 0.35 -5.60
C LEU A 92 -3.74 -0.04 -6.98
N TYR A 93 -4.09 -1.23 -7.46
CA TYR A 93 -3.63 -1.68 -8.76
C TYR A 93 -4.73 -1.55 -9.82
N TYR A 94 -4.52 -0.66 -10.76
CA TYR A 94 -5.39 -0.42 -11.91
C TYR A 94 -4.99 -1.37 -13.04
N LYS A 95 -5.63 -2.55 -13.10
CA LYS A 95 -5.28 -3.62 -14.04
C LYS A 95 -5.33 -3.19 -15.51
N LYS A 96 -6.32 -2.38 -15.89
CA LYS A 96 -6.50 -1.92 -17.28
C LYS A 96 -5.37 -1.00 -17.74
N ASP A 97 -4.93 -0.12 -16.85
CA ASP A 97 -3.92 0.89 -17.16
C ASP A 97 -2.52 0.41 -16.80
N ASN A 98 -2.44 -0.75 -16.13
CA ASN A 98 -1.21 -1.32 -15.59
C ASN A 98 -0.46 -0.33 -14.70
N ILE A 99 -1.19 0.31 -13.79
CA ILE A 99 -0.66 1.29 -12.83
C ILE A 99 -0.88 0.77 -11.43
N LEU A 100 0.15 0.83 -10.60
CA LEU A 100 0.11 0.59 -9.17
C LEU A 100 0.33 1.92 -8.45
N ASP A 101 -0.72 2.48 -7.87
CA ASP A 101 -0.64 3.71 -7.09
C ASP A 101 -0.45 3.40 -5.61
N LEU A 102 0.57 3.99 -5.00
CA LEU A 102 0.66 4.14 -3.56
C LEU A 102 -0.10 5.40 -3.17
N CYS A 103 -1.17 5.20 -2.40
CA CYS A 103 -2.06 6.26 -1.95
C CYS A 103 -2.10 6.34 -0.43
N TYR A 104 -2.42 7.52 0.08
CA TYR A 104 -3.00 7.66 1.41
C TYR A 104 -4.51 7.57 1.28
N GLY A 105 -5.11 6.53 1.89
CA GLY A 105 -6.54 6.28 1.86
C GLY A 105 -7.22 6.67 3.17
N ARG A 106 -8.42 7.19 3.06
CA ARG A 106 -9.36 7.37 4.17
C ARG A 106 -10.48 6.34 4.04
N SER A 107 -10.89 5.74 5.16
CA SER A 107 -12.08 4.91 5.18
C SER A 107 -13.31 5.72 4.75
N GLU A 108 -14.10 5.14 3.85
CA GLU A 108 -15.38 5.70 3.39
C GLU A 108 -16.56 5.24 4.24
N THR A 109 -16.36 4.21 5.07
CA THR A 109 -17.47 3.51 5.77
C THR A 109 -17.83 4.15 7.12
N SER A 110 -16.90 4.79 7.78
CA SER A 110 -17.15 5.48 9.04
C SER A 110 -16.38 6.79 9.13
N SER A 111 -17.05 7.82 9.61
CA SER A 111 -16.38 9.05 10.00
C SER A 111 -15.49 8.76 11.19
N TYR A 112 -14.20 8.98 11.03
CA TYR A 112 -13.22 8.80 12.10
C TYR A 112 -13.31 10.00 13.05
N PRO A 113 -13.75 9.85 14.30
CA PRO A 113 -14.02 10.97 15.20
C PRO A 113 -12.76 11.57 15.84
N HIS A 114 -11.57 11.36 15.27
CA HIS A 114 -10.32 11.79 15.86
C HIS A 114 -9.88 13.18 15.40
N PRO A 115 -9.49 14.08 16.33
CA PRO A 115 -9.07 15.44 15.98
C PRO A 115 -7.81 15.53 15.11
N TRP A 116 -7.03 14.44 14.98
CA TRP A 116 -5.89 14.40 14.08
C TRP A 116 -6.26 14.20 12.60
N SER A 117 -7.49 13.82 12.31
CA SER A 117 -7.97 13.62 10.94
C SER A 117 -7.85 14.88 10.09
N LEU A 118 -8.19 16.05 10.64
CA LEU A 118 -8.08 17.33 9.94
C LEU A 118 -6.62 17.72 9.63
N GLY A 119 -5.69 17.42 10.54
CA GLY A 119 -4.27 17.67 10.33
C GLY A 119 -3.67 16.77 9.26
N VAL A 120 -4.08 15.51 9.23
CA VAL A 120 -3.68 14.53 8.22
C VAL A 120 -4.22 14.92 6.85
N GLU A 121 -5.51 15.24 6.74
CA GLU A 121 -6.12 15.66 5.48
C GLU A 121 -5.45 16.92 4.91
N LYS A 122 -5.13 17.89 5.76
CA LYS A 122 -4.42 19.11 5.34
C LYS A 122 -3.03 18.80 4.78
N ASN A 123 -2.32 17.82 5.35
CA ASN A 123 -1.03 17.40 4.85
C ASN A 123 -1.13 16.66 3.51
N PHE A 124 -2.20 15.89 3.31
CA PHE A 124 -2.42 15.15 2.05
C PHE A 124 -3.09 15.98 0.97
N SER A 125 -3.78 17.08 1.29
CA SER A 125 -4.46 17.94 0.31
C SER A 125 -3.53 18.56 -0.74
N ASN A 126 -2.22 18.54 -0.49
CA ASN A 126 -1.21 18.97 -1.46
C ASN A 126 -0.83 17.87 -2.47
N LEU A 127 -1.29 16.63 -2.25
CA LEU A 127 -1.07 15.53 -3.17
C LEU A 127 -2.21 15.46 -4.20
N PRO A 128 -1.94 14.96 -5.42
CA PRO A 128 -2.98 14.79 -6.40
C PRO A 128 -4.06 13.80 -5.90
N PRO A 129 -5.35 14.18 -6.01
CA PRO A 129 -6.43 13.28 -5.65
C PRO A 129 -6.45 12.08 -6.59
N ASN A 130 -6.84 10.93 -6.06
CA ASN A 130 -7.13 9.78 -6.91
C ASN A 130 -8.44 10.04 -7.65
N LYS A 131 -8.40 10.05 -8.97
CA LYS A 131 -9.56 10.38 -9.83
C LYS A 131 -10.77 9.46 -9.64
N ASP A 132 -10.52 8.26 -9.14
CA ASP A 132 -11.56 7.23 -8.98
C ASP A 132 -11.97 7.01 -7.52
N ARG A 133 -11.36 7.72 -6.59
CA ARG A 133 -11.64 7.63 -5.15
C ARG A 133 -11.40 8.98 -4.47
N ASP A 134 -12.47 9.68 -4.17
CA ASP A 134 -12.46 11.00 -3.49
C ASP A 134 -11.82 10.95 -2.09
N SER A 135 -11.66 9.75 -1.53
CA SER A 135 -11.08 9.52 -0.20
C SER A 135 -9.63 9.07 -0.22
N SER A 136 -8.92 9.24 -1.33
CA SER A 136 -7.51 8.87 -1.42
C SER A 136 -6.69 9.87 -2.25
N TRP A 137 -5.42 10.01 -1.86
CA TRP A 137 -4.46 10.92 -2.49
C TRP A 137 -3.26 10.11 -2.96
N ILE A 138 -2.85 10.32 -4.20
CA ILE A 138 -1.73 9.61 -4.81
C ILE A 138 -0.42 10.18 -4.26
N PHE A 139 0.36 9.33 -3.59
CA PHE A 139 1.70 9.66 -3.17
C PHE A 139 2.70 9.40 -4.30
N LYS A 140 2.61 8.21 -4.94
CA LYS A 140 3.49 7.81 -6.03
C LYS A 140 2.83 6.74 -6.90
N SER A 141 3.15 6.77 -8.18
CA SER A 141 2.65 5.82 -9.17
C SER A 141 3.79 4.97 -9.74
N TYR A 142 3.50 3.70 -9.97
CA TYR A 142 4.43 2.72 -10.52
C TYR A 142 3.77 1.98 -11.69
N LYS A 143 4.59 1.54 -12.64
CA LYS A 143 4.18 0.66 -13.73
C LYS A 143 4.82 -0.71 -13.55
N PRO A 144 4.09 -1.72 -13.02
CA PRO A 144 4.61 -3.07 -12.93
C PRO A 144 4.64 -3.74 -14.31
N LYS A 145 5.69 -4.52 -14.60
CA LYS A 145 5.78 -5.38 -15.79
C LYS A 145 6.17 -6.77 -15.36
N ILE A 146 5.51 -7.79 -15.89
CA ILE A 146 5.89 -9.19 -15.69
C ILE A 146 6.76 -9.61 -16.86
N ILE A 147 8.03 -9.91 -16.60
CA ILE A 147 9.03 -10.33 -17.58
C ILE A 147 9.63 -11.63 -17.09
N GLU A 148 9.56 -12.72 -17.87
CA GLU A 148 10.11 -14.04 -17.51
C GLU A 148 9.68 -14.49 -16.09
N ASN A 149 8.41 -14.25 -15.74
CA ASN A 149 7.84 -14.56 -14.43
C ASN A 149 8.37 -13.70 -13.24
N GLU A 150 9.14 -12.68 -13.50
CA GLU A 150 9.56 -11.68 -12.52
C GLU A 150 8.74 -10.39 -12.67
N VAL A 151 8.45 -9.71 -11.55
CA VAL A 151 7.79 -8.40 -11.60
C VAL A 151 8.84 -7.32 -11.48
N LYS A 152 8.88 -6.44 -12.47
CA LYS A 152 9.72 -5.26 -12.48
C LYS A 152 8.84 -4.01 -12.34
N TYR A 153 9.28 -3.05 -11.55
CA TYR A 153 8.57 -1.82 -11.31
C TYR A 153 9.28 -0.64 -11.96
N TYR A 154 8.51 0.27 -12.52
CA TYR A 154 9.03 1.49 -13.13
C TYR A 154 8.34 2.70 -12.50
N SER A 155 9.11 3.73 -12.18
CA SER A 155 8.64 5.05 -11.76
C SER A 155 9.37 6.10 -12.60
N ASP A 156 8.63 6.99 -13.27
CA ASP A 156 9.19 7.99 -14.18
C ASP A 156 10.16 7.37 -15.21
N ASP A 157 9.74 6.24 -15.81
CA ASP A 157 10.48 5.42 -16.78
C ASP A 157 11.80 4.80 -16.26
N ARG A 158 12.13 4.95 -14.98
CA ARG A 158 13.26 4.31 -14.33
C ARG A 158 12.82 3.00 -13.68
N GLU A 159 13.56 1.92 -13.92
CA GLU A 159 13.39 0.67 -13.18
C GLU A 159 13.81 0.88 -11.72
N ILE A 160 12.95 0.46 -10.80
CA ILE A 160 13.18 0.51 -9.35
C ILE A 160 13.08 -0.89 -8.75
N SER A 161 13.83 -1.13 -7.69
CA SER A 161 13.70 -2.38 -6.94
C SER A 161 12.42 -2.36 -6.09
N SER A 162 11.91 -3.54 -5.77
CA SER A 162 10.80 -3.70 -4.83
C SER A 162 11.14 -3.18 -3.43
N VAL A 163 12.41 -3.23 -3.05
CA VAL A 163 12.91 -2.63 -1.80
C VAL A 163 12.77 -1.12 -1.83
N GLU A 164 13.12 -0.48 -2.94
CA GLU A 164 12.96 0.96 -3.13
C GLU A 164 11.48 1.35 -3.11
N LEU A 165 10.63 0.59 -3.80
CA LEU A 165 9.19 0.80 -3.78
C LEU A 165 8.60 0.69 -2.37
N LEU A 166 8.98 -0.32 -1.60
CA LEU A 166 8.53 -0.46 -0.22
C LEU A 166 9.10 0.62 0.71
N SER A 167 10.26 1.19 0.39
CA SER A 167 10.82 2.30 1.17
C SER A 167 10.01 3.59 1.05
N ASP A 168 9.20 3.73 0.00
CA ASP A 168 8.27 4.86 -0.16
C ASP A 168 7.09 4.81 0.84
N LEU A 169 6.93 3.70 1.59
CA LEU A 169 6.00 3.61 2.73
C LEU A 169 6.55 4.32 3.99
N SER A 170 7.82 4.65 4.04
CA SER A 170 8.49 5.33 5.17
C SER A 170 8.61 6.83 4.91
#